data_fe6181b2079bfddc07e96332fe2bad6e
#
_entry.id   fe6181b2079bfddc07e96332fe2bad6e
#
_cell.length_a   1.000
_cell.length_b   1.000
_cell.length_c   1.000
_cell.angle_alpha   90.00
_cell.angle_beta   90.00
_cell.angle_gamma   90.00
#
_symmetry.space_group_name_H-M   'P 1'
#
loop_
_entity.id
_entity.type
_entity.pdbx_description
1 polymer ?
#
loop_
_entity_poly.entity_id
_entity_poly.type
_entity_poly.pdbx_seq_one_letter_code
_entity_poly.pdbx_strand_id
1 'polypeptide(L)'
;MSRTNERTLGEIIRQVLKEHRLEGKIMEAKVASAWSAVMGPNIARYTTSVHLNGATLRVCLRSSVLRSELSMGKERIVSMLNRELGNEAVREIIFS
;
A
#
# COMPACT_ATOMS: atom_id res chain seq x y z
N MET A 1 6.97 -21.68 32.61
CA MET A 1 6.89 -21.33 32.21
C MET A 1 6.56 -20.46 31.91
N SER A 2 6.32 -20.26 31.55
CA SER A 2 6.37 -19.20 31.54
C SER A 2 5.30 -18.38 31.15
N ARG A 3 5.19 -17.33 31.70
CA ARG A 3 4.21 -16.44 31.48
C ARG A 3 4.26 -15.82 30.22
N THR A 4 5.41 -15.62 29.68
CA THR A 4 5.57 -15.08 28.38
C THR A 4 4.88 -15.88 27.35
N ASN A 5 4.61 -17.14 27.67
CA ASN A 5 3.96 -18.01 26.74
C ASN A 5 2.50 -17.72 26.55
N GLU A 6 1.97 -16.80 27.35
CA GLU A 6 0.59 -16.41 27.18
C GLU A 6 0.38 -15.47 26.01
N ARG A 7 1.46 -14.93 25.49
CA ARG A 7 1.40 -14.03 24.35
C ARG A 7 1.82 -14.79 23.10
N THR A 8 1.02 -14.67 22.05
CA THR A 8 1.35 -15.31 20.79
C THR A 8 2.50 -14.58 20.11
N LEU A 9 3.21 -15.29 19.28
CA LEU A 9 4.28 -14.70 18.48
C LEU A 9 3.77 -13.53 17.65
N GLY A 10 2.58 -13.67 17.07
CA GLY A 10 1.96 -12.60 16.30
C GLY A 10 1.72 -11.35 17.11
N GLU A 11 1.30 -11.51 18.37
CA GLU A 11 1.07 -10.38 19.24
C GLU A 11 2.38 -9.66 19.57
N ILE A 12 3.42 -10.42 19.82
CA ILE A 12 4.75 -9.87 20.14
C ILE A 12 5.26 -9.08 18.94
N ILE A 13 5.14 -9.64 17.75
CA ILE A 13 5.59 -8.98 16.52
C ILE A 13 4.82 -7.68 16.30
N ARG A 14 3.48 -7.72 16.47
CA ARG A 14 2.68 -6.51 16.30
C ARG A 14 3.09 -5.42 17.26
N GLN A 15 3.40 -5.80 18.50
CA GLN A 15 3.82 -4.83 19.50
C GLN A 15 5.17 -4.20 19.14
N VAL A 16 6.11 -5.00 18.70
CA VAL A 16 7.41 -4.51 18.27
C VAL A 16 7.26 -3.53 17.10
N LEU A 17 6.45 -3.89 16.12
CA LEU A 17 6.22 -3.04 14.95
C LEU A 17 5.60 -1.71 15.36
N LYS A 18 4.65 -1.76 16.30
CA LYS A 18 3.99 -0.56 16.77
C LYS A 18 4.97 0.36 17.53
N GLU A 19 5.78 -0.23 18.40
CA GLU A 19 6.75 0.54 19.18
C GLU A 19 7.78 1.23 18.29
N HIS A 20 8.12 0.61 17.17
CA HIS A 20 9.11 1.15 16.25
C HIS A 20 8.48 1.88 15.07
N ARG A 21 7.15 2.01 15.07
CA ARG A 21 6.43 2.72 14.02
C ARG A 21 6.66 2.12 12.63
N LEU A 22 6.76 0.80 12.58
CA LEU A 22 7.01 0.10 11.32
C LEU A 22 5.74 -0.34 10.62
N GLU A 23 4.59 -0.25 11.29
CA GLU A 23 3.32 -0.71 10.72
C GLU A 23 2.99 0.01 9.41
N GLY A 24 3.22 1.32 9.38
CA GLY A 24 2.94 2.10 8.18
C GLY A 24 3.82 1.69 7.01
N LYS A 25 5.08 1.37 7.27
CA LYS A 25 6.00 0.94 6.22
C LYS A 25 5.65 -0.42 5.68
N ILE A 26 5.19 -1.32 6.55
CA ILE A 26 4.76 -2.65 6.11
C ILE A 26 3.51 -2.53 5.24
N MET A 27 2.54 -1.72 5.64
CA MET A 27 1.35 -1.50 4.83
C MET A 27 1.71 -0.86 3.50
N GLU A 28 2.63 0.11 3.52
CA GLU A 28 3.09 0.76 2.29
C GLU A 28 3.69 -0.27 1.33
N ALA A 29 4.49 -1.19 1.85
CA ALA A 29 5.08 -2.24 1.02
C ALA A 29 4.03 -3.17 0.44
N LYS A 30 3.01 -3.49 1.22
CA LYS A 30 1.90 -4.32 0.74
C LYS A 30 1.13 -3.62 -0.37
N VAL A 31 0.89 -2.32 -0.20
CA VAL A 31 0.17 -1.54 -1.20
C VAL A 31 1.02 -1.41 -2.47
N ALA A 32 2.33 -1.25 -2.33
CA ALA A 32 3.21 -1.18 -3.49
C ALA A 32 3.18 -2.50 -4.29
N SER A 33 3.16 -3.64 -3.59
CA SER A 33 3.01 -4.94 -4.23
C SER A 33 1.67 -5.06 -4.94
N ALA A 34 0.60 -4.63 -4.28
CA ALA A 34 -0.74 -4.65 -4.86
C ALA A 34 -0.80 -3.77 -6.09
N TRP A 35 -0.15 -2.61 -6.05
CA TRP A 35 -0.10 -1.70 -7.19
C TRP A 35 0.50 -2.41 -8.41
N SER A 36 1.65 -3.06 -8.23
CA SER A 36 2.29 -3.77 -9.32
C SER A 36 1.45 -4.93 -9.84
N ALA A 37 0.80 -5.66 -8.94
CA ALA A 37 -0.03 -6.79 -9.32
C ALA A 37 -1.27 -6.37 -10.10
N VAL A 38 -1.91 -5.28 -9.67
CA VAL A 38 -3.16 -4.80 -10.27
C VAL A 38 -2.91 -4.08 -11.59
N MET A 39 -1.88 -3.23 -11.63
CA MET A 39 -1.64 -2.39 -12.80
C MET A 39 -0.78 -3.06 -13.87
N GLY A 40 -0.03 -4.08 -13.49
CA GLY A 40 0.80 -4.83 -14.43
C GLY A 40 2.18 -4.25 -14.64
N PRO A 41 3.05 -4.99 -15.34
CA PRO A 41 4.46 -4.62 -15.46
C PRO A 41 4.72 -3.34 -16.25
N ASN A 42 3.86 -3.00 -17.20
CA ASN A 42 4.08 -1.79 -17.99
C ASN A 42 3.93 -0.53 -17.14
N ILE A 43 2.85 -0.46 -16.36
CA ILE A 43 2.62 0.69 -15.48
C ILE A 43 3.60 0.68 -14.33
N ALA A 44 3.91 -0.50 -13.80
CA ALA A 44 4.91 -0.62 -12.72
C ALA A 44 6.26 -0.08 -13.14
N ARG A 45 6.63 -0.27 -14.41
CA ARG A 45 7.90 0.22 -14.93
C ARG A 45 7.99 1.74 -14.92
N TYR A 46 6.88 2.43 -15.10
CA TYR A 46 6.84 3.89 -15.07
C TYR A 46 6.63 4.45 -13.66
N THR A 47 6.42 3.58 -12.70
CA THR A 47 6.21 4.00 -11.31
C THR A 47 7.56 4.20 -10.64
N THR A 48 7.81 5.42 -10.15
CA THR A 48 9.07 5.73 -9.48
C THR A 48 8.98 5.58 -7.97
N SER A 49 7.80 5.79 -7.40
CA SER A 49 7.62 5.59 -5.96
C SER A 49 6.16 5.40 -5.63
N VAL A 50 5.93 4.73 -4.50
CA VAL A 50 4.60 4.49 -3.95
C VAL A 50 4.69 4.79 -2.47
N HIS A 51 3.91 5.76 -2.01
CA HIS A 51 3.90 6.15 -0.60
C HIS A 51 2.48 6.13 -0.07
N LEU A 52 2.32 5.58 1.12
CA LEU A 52 1.02 5.53 1.77
C LEU A 52 1.10 6.37 3.05
N ASN A 53 0.24 7.38 3.12
CA ASN A 53 0.15 8.25 4.28
C ASN A 53 -1.30 8.18 4.77
N GLY A 54 -1.52 7.44 5.87
CA GLY A 54 -2.88 7.16 6.31
C GLY A 54 -3.58 6.29 5.27
N ALA A 55 -4.65 6.78 4.71
CA ALA A 55 -5.41 6.09 3.66
C ALA A 55 -5.23 6.74 2.30
N THR A 56 -4.28 7.69 2.19
CA THR A 56 -4.00 8.37 0.94
C THR A 56 -2.76 7.76 0.30
N LEU A 57 -2.90 7.25 -0.90
CA LEU A 57 -1.82 6.65 -1.65
C LEU A 57 -1.28 7.66 -2.65
N ARG A 58 0.01 7.92 -2.59
CA ARG A 58 0.67 8.78 -3.58
C ARG A 58 1.54 7.91 -4.47
N VAL A 59 1.24 7.92 -5.75
CA VAL A 59 2.00 7.19 -6.75
C VAL A 59 2.67 8.19 -7.68
N CYS A 60 3.99 8.11 -7.76
CA CYS A 60 4.76 8.98 -8.64
C CYS A 60 5.08 8.23 -9.92
N LEU A 61 4.78 8.87 -11.04
CA LEU A 61 4.94 8.27 -12.36
C LEU A 61 5.84 9.13 -13.21
N ARG A 62 6.65 8.50 -14.07
CA ARG A 62 7.56 9.22 -14.96
C ARG A 62 6.87 9.76 -16.20
N SER A 63 5.64 9.39 -16.45
CA SER A 63 4.91 9.76 -17.66
C SER A 63 3.74 10.67 -17.32
N SER A 64 3.73 11.88 -17.89
CA SER A 64 2.62 12.81 -17.71
C SER A 64 1.35 12.32 -18.38
N VAL A 65 1.50 11.66 -19.52
CA VAL A 65 0.36 11.06 -20.22
C VAL A 65 -0.28 9.99 -19.36
N LEU A 66 0.55 9.16 -18.75
CA LEU A 66 0.05 8.08 -17.91
C LEU A 66 -0.64 8.64 -16.66
N ARG A 67 -0.09 9.69 -16.05
CA ARG A 67 -0.73 10.35 -14.92
C ARG A 67 -2.13 10.83 -15.28
N SER A 68 -2.23 11.45 -16.44
CA SER A 68 -3.49 11.99 -16.92
C SER A 68 -4.52 10.87 -17.14
N GLU A 69 -4.09 9.80 -17.80
CA GLU A 69 -4.96 8.66 -18.08
C GLU A 69 -5.44 7.99 -16.81
N LEU A 70 -4.53 7.71 -15.89
CA LEU A 70 -4.89 7.01 -14.64
C LEU A 70 -5.74 7.89 -13.74
N SER A 71 -5.57 9.21 -13.80
CA SER A 71 -6.36 10.13 -13.00
C SER A 71 -7.84 10.08 -13.33
N MET A 72 -8.18 9.60 -14.51
CA MET A 72 -9.58 9.49 -14.93
C MET A 72 -10.28 8.27 -14.33
N GLY A 73 -9.54 7.35 -13.75
CA GLY A 73 -10.12 6.13 -13.18
C GLY A 73 -9.74 5.88 -11.73
N LYS A 74 -9.54 6.94 -10.94
CA LYS A 74 -9.06 6.80 -9.57
C LYS A 74 -9.94 5.90 -8.70
N GLU A 75 -11.24 6.07 -8.78
CA GLU A 75 -12.17 5.28 -7.96
C GLU A 75 -12.06 3.80 -8.27
N ARG A 76 -11.94 3.49 -9.54
CA ARG A 76 -11.81 2.11 -9.98
C ARG A 76 -10.49 1.51 -9.52
N ILE A 77 -9.41 2.29 -9.60
CA ILE A 77 -8.10 1.83 -9.18
C ILE A 77 -8.09 1.57 -7.68
N VAL A 78 -8.67 2.49 -6.89
CA VAL A 78 -8.78 2.30 -5.44
C VAL A 78 -9.53 1.01 -5.12
N SER A 79 -10.63 0.77 -5.82
CA SER A 79 -11.43 -0.44 -5.64
C SER A 79 -10.61 -1.70 -5.93
N MET A 80 -9.86 -1.68 -7.03
CA MET A 80 -9.05 -2.83 -7.42
C MET A 80 -7.93 -3.09 -6.42
N LEU A 81 -7.29 -2.02 -5.94
CA LEU A 81 -6.23 -2.15 -4.94
C LEU A 81 -6.77 -2.74 -3.64
N ASN A 82 -7.90 -2.24 -3.17
CA ASN A 82 -8.48 -2.73 -1.93
C ASN A 82 -8.94 -4.17 -2.05
N ARG A 83 -9.42 -4.55 -3.21
CA ARG A 83 -9.79 -5.94 -3.46
C ARG A 83 -8.56 -6.84 -3.39
N GLU A 84 -7.47 -6.41 -3.99
CA GLU A 84 -6.22 -7.16 -3.96
C GLU A 84 -5.68 -7.27 -2.53
N LEU A 85 -5.79 -6.20 -1.75
CA LEU A 85 -5.32 -6.16 -0.38
C LEU A 85 -6.22 -6.93 0.59
N GLY A 86 -7.49 -7.10 0.23
CA GLY A 86 -8.46 -7.74 1.09
C GLY A 86 -9.01 -6.84 2.20
N ASN A 87 -8.77 -5.54 2.10
CA ASN A 87 -9.31 -4.56 3.06
C ASN A 87 -9.39 -3.20 2.39
N GLU A 88 -9.86 -2.19 3.12
CA GLU A 88 -10.00 -0.85 2.58
C GLU A 88 -8.88 0.07 3.06
N ALA A 89 -7.66 -0.36 2.85
CA ALA A 89 -6.48 0.40 3.26
C ALA A 89 -6.33 1.73 2.50
N VAL A 90 -6.80 1.79 1.27
CA VAL A 90 -6.67 2.97 0.42
C VAL A 90 -8.04 3.59 0.21
N ARG A 91 -8.16 4.89 0.51
CA ARG A 91 -9.40 5.64 0.27
C ARG A 91 -9.23 6.66 -0.83
N GLU A 92 -8.01 7.13 -1.01
CA GLU A 92 -7.73 8.18 -1.97
C GLU A 92 -6.41 7.90 -2.63
N ILE A 93 -6.28 8.27 -3.91
CA ILE A 93 -5.03 8.12 -4.64
C ILE A 93 -4.67 9.45 -5.30
N ILE A 94 -3.39 9.80 -5.23
CA ILE A 94 -2.84 11.01 -5.84
C ILE A 94 -1.70 10.57 -6.76
N PHE A 95 -1.78 10.99 -8.01
CA PHE A 95 -0.71 10.75 -8.97
C PHE A 95 0.16 12.00 -9.12
N SER A 96 1.45 11.82 -9.08
CA SER A 96 2.36 12.95 -9.22
C SER A 96 3.59 12.58 -10.03
#